data_929841a4a9688b162eee5687e8922ee6
#
_entry.id   929841a4a9688b162eee5687e8922ee6
#
_cell.length_a   1.000
_cell.length_b   1.000
_cell.length_c   1.000
_cell.angle_alpha   90.00
_cell.angle_beta   90.00
_cell.angle_gamma   90.00
#
_symmetry.space_group_name_H-M   'P 1'
#
loop_
_entity.id
_entity.type
_entity.pdbx_description
1 polymer ?
#
loop_
_entity_poly.entity_id
_entity_poly.type
_entity_poly.pdbx_seq_one_letter_code
_entity_poly.pdbx_strand_id
1 'polypeptide(L)'
;MTKMKLFIAVFLLSLLSAMPLFAANGPIVLALPPDGLSPQDRLPLQNYLTEQMGREVRLVTPDSYANTVDGLSAGTIDFACLGALTYVRAHAKIGVVPLVQRVTDLQFHSVFITGMRTPINSLKDLKGRKFAFGDINSTSGHLMPYLELKRAGINPDADLQFRYSGEHPATVKLVELGVVEAGALDETFFNSMIKDGRADRTKVRVFYTSKPFVDWVYAARRGVSDADREKFAAALLALREGKNDDVLKLLRASTTKFVKANDEEYATVREIARELKMF
;
A
#
# COMPACT_ATOMS: atom_id res chain seq x y z
N MET A 1 16.42 19.81 88.59
CA MET A 1 15.55 18.84 87.89
C MET A 1 15.19 19.42 86.53
N THR A 2 16.03 19.10 85.50
CA THR A 2 15.92 19.66 84.18
C THR A 2 15.38 18.61 83.21
N LYS A 3 14.19 18.83 82.63
CA LYS A 3 13.56 17.94 81.66
C LYS A 3 14.13 18.14 80.28
N MET A 4 14.81 17.13 79.79
CA MET A 4 15.34 17.04 78.45
C MET A 4 14.20 16.64 77.53
N LYS A 5 13.86 17.49 76.53
CA LYS A 5 12.87 17.20 75.44
C LYS A 5 13.62 16.55 74.30
N LEU A 6 13.30 15.28 74.02
CA LEU A 6 13.75 14.54 72.91
C LEU A 6 12.99 14.96 71.59
N PHE A 7 13.62 15.60 70.66
CA PHE A 7 13.08 15.87 69.33
C PHE A 7 13.33 14.68 68.40
N ILE A 8 12.26 13.94 68.09
CA ILE A 8 12.32 12.90 67.02
C ILE A 8 12.06 13.62 65.71
N ALA A 9 13.10 13.75 64.91
CA ALA A 9 12.97 14.18 63.50
C ALA A 9 12.56 12.98 62.65
N VAL A 10 11.32 12.97 62.20
CA VAL A 10 10.81 11.97 61.24
C VAL A 10 11.25 12.44 59.84
N PHE A 11 12.23 11.76 59.27
CA PHE A 11 12.65 11.93 57.86
C PHE A 11 11.66 11.17 56.97
N LEU A 12 10.65 11.88 56.43
CA LEU A 12 9.80 11.35 55.38
C LEU A 12 10.60 11.31 54.10
N LEU A 13 11.15 10.14 53.76
CA LEU A 13 11.75 9.85 52.45
C LEU A 13 10.59 9.70 51.44
N SER A 14 10.24 10.76 50.75
CA SER A 14 9.32 10.70 49.60
C SER A 14 9.99 9.96 48.44
N LEU A 15 9.71 8.67 48.32
CA LEU A 15 9.95 7.95 47.05
C LEU A 15 9.03 8.55 45.99
N LEU A 16 9.55 9.53 45.24
CA LEU A 16 9.01 9.86 43.93
C LEU A 16 9.31 8.65 43.04
N SER A 17 8.37 7.74 42.94
CA SER A 17 8.34 6.79 41.82
C SER A 17 8.20 7.61 40.53
N ALA A 18 9.29 7.73 39.82
CA ALA A 18 9.26 8.24 38.45
C ALA A 18 8.39 7.29 37.60
N MET A 19 7.08 7.57 37.54
CA MET A 19 6.24 6.98 36.50
C MET A 19 6.87 7.36 35.17
N PRO A 20 7.18 6.41 34.30
CA PRO A 20 7.58 6.76 32.97
C PRO A 20 6.45 7.61 32.37
N LEU A 21 6.80 8.83 31.99
CA LEU A 21 5.93 9.71 31.23
C LEU A 21 5.75 9.05 29.86
N PHE A 22 4.85 8.07 29.76
CA PHE A 22 4.33 7.66 28.47
C PHE A 22 3.58 8.87 27.95
N ALA A 23 4.28 9.66 27.15
CA ALA A 23 3.65 10.73 26.39
C ALA A 23 2.43 10.12 25.70
N ALA A 24 1.27 10.72 25.95
CA ALA A 24 -0.03 10.30 25.46
C ALA A 24 -0.14 10.54 23.93
N ASN A 25 0.71 9.87 23.16
CA ASN A 25 0.52 9.75 21.73
C ASN A 25 -0.38 8.55 21.51
N GLY A 26 -1.57 8.76 20.96
CA GLY A 26 -2.51 7.71 20.58
C GLY A 26 -1.86 6.65 19.68
N PRO A 27 -2.58 5.61 19.27
CA PRO A 27 -2.05 4.56 18.42
C PRO A 27 -1.55 5.15 17.10
N ILE A 28 -0.50 4.55 16.54
CA ILE A 28 -0.06 4.78 15.18
C ILE A 28 -1.05 4.11 14.23
N VAL A 29 -1.49 4.80 13.20
CA VAL A 29 -2.43 4.24 12.20
C VAL A 29 -1.70 4.05 10.88
N LEU A 30 -1.63 2.79 10.42
CA LEU A 30 -1.11 2.43 9.09
C LEU A 30 -2.26 2.01 8.17
N ALA A 31 -2.43 2.70 7.07
CA ALA A 31 -3.36 2.30 6.01
C ALA A 31 -2.70 1.34 5.02
N LEU A 32 -3.39 0.24 4.74
CA LEU A 32 -3.06 -0.72 3.69
C LEU A 32 -4.11 -0.65 2.57
N PRO A 33 -3.73 -0.94 1.32
CA PRO A 33 -4.69 -1.01 0.23
C PRO A 33 -5.70 -2.14 0.46
N PRO A 34 -6.91 -2.07 -0.13
CA PRO A 34 -7.88 -3.15 -0.11
C PRO A 34 -7.30 -4.41 -0.75
N ASP A 35 -7.23 -5.50 0.00
CA ASP A 35 -6.62 -6.77 -0.41
C ASP A 35 -7.51 -8.00 -0.18
N GLY A 36 -8.71 -7.77 0.37
CA GLY A 36 -9.66 -8.82 0.70
C GLY A 36 -9.26 -9.69 1.90
N LEU A 37 -8.22 -9.30 2.65
CA LEU A 37 -7.82 -9.98 3.88
C LEU A 37 -8.63 -9.49 5.07
N SER A 38 -8.96 -10.41 5.98
CA SER A 38 -9.64 -10.06 7.23
C SER A 38 -8.70 -9.33 8.20
N PRO A 39 -9.24 -8.63 9.22
CA PRO A 39 -8.41 -8.06 10.28
C PRO A 39 -7.54 -9.11 10.99
N GLN A 40 -8.04 -10.35 11.16
CA GLN A 40 -7.30 -11.46 11.76
C GLN A 40 -6.08 -11.86 10.95
N ASP A 41 -6.19 -11.89 9.61
CA ASP A 41 -5.07 -12.22 8.73
C ASP A 41 -3.94 -11.19 8.83
N ARG A 42 -4.23 -9.97 9.30
CA ARG A 42 -3.27 -8.87 9.43
C ARG A 42 -2.58 -8.78 10.79
N LEU A 43 -3.02 -9.56 11.78
CA LEU A 43 -2.47 -9.53 13.14
C LEU A 43 -0.94 -9.75 13.18
N PRO A 44 -0.32 -10.63 12.39
CA PRO A 44 1.14 -10.78 12.41
C PRO A 44 1.88 -9.46 12.10
N LEU A 45 1.44 -8.72 11.10
CA LEU A 45 2.01 -7.41 10.75
C LEU A 45 1.75 -6.36 11.84
N GLN A 46 0.52 -6.32 12.35
CA GLN A 46 0.16 -5.38 13.40
C GLN A 46 1.00 -5.59 14.67
N ASN A 47 1.13 -6.83 15.12
CA ASN A 47 1.91 -7.20 16.29
C ASN A 47 3.40 -6.88 16.10
N TYR A 48 3.94 -7.26 14.93
CA TYR A 48 5.32 -6.95 14.58
C TYR A 48 5.60 -5.44 14.65
N LEU A 49 4.77 -4.64 13.98
CA LEU A 49 4.95 -3.18 14.00
C LEU A 49 4.74 -2.57 15.38
N THR A 50 3.79 -3.07 16.17
CA THR A 50 3.58 -2.63 17.57
C THR A 50 4.83 -2.84 18.42
N GLU A 51 5.47 -4.03 18.29
CA GLU A 51 6.72 -4.33 18.96
C GLU A 51 7.86 -3.40 18.51
N GLN A 52 8.06 -3.25 17.21
CA GLN A 52 9.15 -2.44 16.66
C GLN A 52 8.97 -0.95 16.96
N MET A 53 7.75 -0.44 16.93
CA MET A 53 7.45 0.96 17.23
C MET A 53 7.47 1.26 18.75
N GLY A 54 7.32 0.24 19.61
CA GLY A 54 7.17 0.40 21.06
C GLY A 54 5.87 1.13 21.44
N ARG A 55 4.86 1.13 20.57
CA ARG A 55 3.56 1.78 20.70
C ARG A 55 2.53 1.03 19.87
N GLU A 56 1.27 1.01 20.32
CA GLU A 56 0.19 0.38 19.57
C GLU A 56 0.16 0.85 18.11
N VAL A 57 0.13 -0.10 17.19
CA VAL A 57 -0.09 0.14 15.76
C VAL A 57 -1.44 -0.46 15.37
N ARG A 58 -2.28 0.32 14.69
CA ARG A 58 -3.56 -0.13 14.13
C ARG A 58 -3.47 -0.15 12.62
N LEU A 59 -3.89 -1.25 12.03
CA LEU A 59 -4.00 -1.39 10.58
C LEU A 59 -5.43 -1.06 10.16
N VAL A 60 -5.56 -0.19 9.17
CA VAL A 60 -6.85 0.19 8.57
C VAL A 60 -6.82 -0.07 7.08
N THR A 61 -8.00 -0.29 6.50
CA THR A 61 -8.18 -0.43 5.06
C THR A 61 -9.28 0.53 4.63
N PRO A 62 -8.93 1.73 4.20
CA PRO A 62 -9.91 2.66 3.66
C PRO A 62 -10.59 2.10 2.41
N ASP A 63 -11.86 2.48 2.18
CA ASP A 63 -12.67 1.97 1.06
C ASP A 63 -12.14 2.39 -0.32
N SER A 64 -11.26 3.39 -0.38
CA SER A 64 -10.63 3.85 -1.63
C SER A 64 -9.26 4.48 -1.38
N TYR A 65 -8.48 4.61 -2.43
CA TYR A 65 -7.21 5.34 -2.40
C TYR A 65 -7.40 6.83 -2.06
N ALA A 66 -8.53 7.42 -2.50
CA ALA A 66 -8.88 8.79 -2.13
C ALA A 66 -9.09 8.94 -0.62
N ASN A 67 -9.84 8.01 0.00
CA ASN A 67 -10.08 8.01 1.45
C ASN A 67 -8.77 7.84 2.25
N THR A 68 -7.80 7.10 1.71
CA THR A 68 -6.45 7.02 2.31
C THR A 68 -5.76 8.38 2.32
N VAL A 69 -5.79 9.11 1.20
CA VAL A 69 -5.20 10.46 1.11
C VAL A 69 -5.91 11.44 2.02
N ASP A 70 -7.23 11.37 2.11
CA ASP A 70 -8.03 12.23 3.00
C ASP A 70 -7.71 11.95 4.48
N GLY A 71 -7.54 10.67 4.85
CA GLY A 71 -7.11 10.27 6.20
C GLY A 71 -5.70 10.78 6.56
N LEU A 72 -4.74 10.71 5.61
CA LEU A 72 -3.40 11.30 5.79
C LEU A 72 -3.47 12.82 5.95
N SER A 73 -4.33 13.49 5.18
CA SER A 73 -4.55 14.93 5.26
C SER A 73 -5.18 15.35 6.58
N ALA A 74 -6.17 14.61 7.06
CA ALA A 74 -6.88 14.85 8.31
C ALA A 74 -6.06 14.46 9.56
N GLY A 75 -4.95 13.71 9.38
CA GLY A 75 -4.14 13.21 10.50
C GLY A 75 -4.74 11.99 11.21
N THR A 76 -5.75 11.35 10.65
CA THR A 76 -6.33 10.08 11.16
C THR A 76 -5.57 8.86 10.69
N ILE A 77 -4.72 9.01 9.68
CA ILE A 77 -3.75 8.02 9.19
C ILE A 77 -2.35 8.63 9.30
N ASP A 78 -1.41 7.90 9.89
CA ASP A 78 -0.02 8.34 10.07
C ASP A 78 0.88 7.85 8.95
N PHE A 79 0.72 6.58 8.57
CA PHE A 79 1.48 5.92 7.51
C PHE A 79 0.53 5.25 6.52
N ALA A 80 0.95 5.14 5.29
CA ALA A 80 0.17 4.43 4.28
C ALA A 80 1.07 3.71 3.27
N CYS A 81 0.60 2.55 2.78
CA CYS A 81 1.13 1.91 1.60
C CYS A 81 0.38 2.48 0.38
N LEU A 82 1.06 3.23 -0.46
CA LEU A 82 0.49 3.96 -1.59
C LEU A 82 1.05 3.44 -2.90
N GLY A 83 0.19 3.24 -3.90
CA GLY A 83 0.65 3.10 -5.27
C GLY A 83 1.27 4.43 -5.76
N ALA A 84 2.19 4.37 -6.72
CA ALA A 84 2.97 5.53 -7.13
C ALA A 84 2.11 6.73 -7.60
N LEU A 85 1.03 6.50 -8.35
CA LEU A 85 0.12 7.58 -8.75
C LEU A 85 -0.54 8.26 -7.54
N THR A 86 -1.02 7.46 -6.59
CA THR A 86 -1.60 7.99 -5.35
C THR A 86 -0.54 8.75 -4.54
N TYR A 87 0.69 8.21 -4.48
CA TYR A 87 1.81 8.83 -3.80
C TYR A 87 2.15 10.21 -4.42
N VAL A 88 2.37 10.31 -5.73
CA VAL A 88 2.74 11.58 -6.36
C VAL A 88 1.67 12.65 -6.19
N ARG A 89 0.38 12.25 -6.22
CA ARG A 89 -0.75 13.14 -5.92
C ARG A 89 -0.76 13.60 -4.47
N ALA A 90 -0.60 12.67 -3.52
CA ALA A 90 -0.56 12.98 -2.09
C ALA A 90 0.68 13.83 -1.73
N HIS A 91 1.85 13.52 -2.32
CA HIS A 91 3.06 14.31 -2.13
C HIS A 91 2.86 15.76 -2.56
N ALA A 92 2.30 15.98 -3.76
CA ALA A 92 2.05 17.34 -4.25
C ALA A 92 0.97 18.07 -3.43
N LYS A 93 -0.09 17.40 -2.98
CA LYS A 93 -1.24 18.00 -2.28
C LYS A 93 -0.98 18.27 -0.81
N ILE A 94 -0.35 17.32 -0.10
CA ILE A 94 -0.23 17.34 1.37
C ILE A 94 1.20 17.03 1.87
N GLY A 95 2.18 16.86 0.99
CA GLY A 95 3.60 16.70 1.34
C GLY A 95 3.90 15.41 2.10
N VAL A 96 3.28 14.28 1.75
CA VAL A 96 3.67 12.98 2.32
C VAL A 96 5.13 12.67 2.03
N VAL A 97 5.79 11.97 2.96
CA VAL A 97 7.22 11.67 2.90
C VAL A 97 7.40 10.20 2.56
N PRO A 98 8.09 9.83 1.47
CA PRO A 98 8.38 8.44 1.14
C PRO A 98 9.42 7.88 2.11
N LEU A 99 9.27 6.64 2.53
CA LEU A 99 10.15 6.02 3.53
C LEU A 99 10.86 4.79 3.00
N VAL A 100 10.10 3.78 2.61
CA VAL A 100 10.62 2.49 2.16
C VAL A 100 9.70 1.88 1.10
N GLN A 101 10.29 1.02 0.27
CA GLN A 101 9.60 0.23 -0.75
C GLN A 101 10.26 -1.14 -0.86
N ARG A 102 9.58 -2.11 -1.47
CA ARG A 102 10.19 -3.40 -1.80
C ARG A 102 11.12 -3.22 -2.99
N VAL A 103 12.20 -4.00 -3.07
CA VAL A 103 13.09 -3.98 -4.26
C VAL A 103 12.29 -4.30 -5.53
N THR A 104 11.30 -5.18 -5.44
CA THR A 104 10.41 -5.51 -6.56
C THR A 104 9.58 -4.34 -7.04
N ASP A 105 9.32 -3.34 -6.19
CA ASP A 105 8.54 -2.14 -6.58
C ASP A 105 9.32 -1.20 -7.51
N LEU A 106 10.64 -1.35 -7.61
CA LEU A 106 11.48 -0.60 -8.55
C LEU A 106 11.34 -1.10 -10.01
N GLN A 107 10.86 -2.32 -10.20
CA GLN A 107 10.68 -2.97 -11.50
C GLN A 107 9.31 -3.67 -11.54
N PHE A 108 8.26 -2.92 -11.21
CA PHE A 108 6.91 -3.41 -11.06
C PHE A 108 6.19 -3.53 -12.40
N HIS A 109 5.18 -4.40 -12.49
CA HIS A 109 4.41 -4.61 -13.71
C HIS A 109 2.90 -4.56 -13.46
N SER A 110 2.19 -4.09 -14.47
CA SER A 110 0.76 -4.35 -14.61
C SER A 110 0.57 -5.61 -15.45
N VAL A 111 -0.35 -6.47 -15.05
CA VAL A 111 -0.81 -7.58 -15.88
C VAL A 111 -2.19 -7.28 -16.44
N PHE A 112 -2.38 -7.64 -17.71
CA PHE A 112 -3.68 -7.62 -18.36
C PHE A 112 -4.21 -9.04 -18.41
N ILE A 113 -5.35 -9.24 -17.80
CA ILE A 113 -6.01 -10.55 -17.70
C ILE A 113 -7.25 -10.61 -18.54
N THR A 114 -7.59 -11.82 -18.98
CA THR A 114 -8.80 -12.11 -19.74
C THR A 114 -9.33 -13.50 -19.37
N GLY A 115 -10.58 -13.78 -19.72
CA GLY A 115 -11.13 -15.11 -19.55
C GLY A 115 -10.41 -16.16 -20.40
N MET A 116 -10.28 -17.39 -19.88
CA MET A 116 -9.56 -18.48 -20.55
C MET A 116 -10.04 -18.76 -21.98
N ARG A 117 -11.33 -18.55 -22.26
CA ARG A 117 -11.96 -18.86 -23.55
C ARG A 117 -12.13 -17.66 -24.47
N THR A 118 -11.66 -16.47 -24.06
CA THR A 118 -11.78 -15.28 -24.89
C THR A 118 -10.72 -15.28 -26.00
N PRO A 119 -11.01 -14.73 -27.18
CA PRO A 119 -10.06 -14.65 -28.29
C PRO A 119 -9.10 -13.43 -28.15
N ILE A 120 -8.88 -12.92 -26.94
CA ILE A 120 -8.01 -11.77 -26.65
C ILE A 120 -6.60 -12.27 -26.38
N ASN A 121 -5.64 -11.96 -27.25
CA ASN A 121 -4.24 -12.38 -27.16
C ASN A 121 -3.26 -11.20 -27.20
N SER A 122 -3.75 -10.00 -27.52
CA SER A 122 -2.95 -8.77 -27.59
C SER A 122 -3.76 -7.57 -27.13
N LEU A 123 -3.09 -6.45 -26.85
CA LEU A 123 -3.79 -5.19 -26.52
C LEU A 123 -4.72 -4.75 -27.65
N LYS A 124 -4.36 -4.97 -28.91
CA LYS A 124 -5.18 -4.57 -30.07
C LYS A 124 -6.54 -5.27 -30.13
N ASP A 125 -6.64 -6.49 -29.57
CA ASP A 125 -7.90 -7.25 -29.52
C ASP A 125 -8.91 -6.65 -28.54
N LEU A 126 -8.50 -5.67 -27.73
CA LEU A 126 -9.37 -4.99 -26.77
C LEU A 126 -10.30 -3.96 -27.39
N LYS A 127 -10.07 -3.55 -28.63
CA LYS A 127 -10.92 -2.54 -29.29
C LYS A 127 -12.39 -2.97 -29.32
N GLY A 128 -13.27 -2.13 -28.80
CA GLY A 128 -14.72 -2.37 -28.68
C GLY A 128 -15.11 -3.28 -27.49
N ARG A 129 -14.14 -3.80 -26.72
CA ARG A 129 -14.39 -4.76 -25.65
C ARG A 129 -14.76 -4.08 -24.32
N LYS A 130 -15.42 -4.86 -23.46
CA LYS A 130 -15.65 -4.48 -22.06
C LYS A 130 -14.38 -4.70 -21.26
N PHE A 131 -13.92 -3.65 -20.59
CA PHE A 131 -12.65 -3.64 -19.86
C PHE A 131 -12.82 -3.13 -18.42
N ALA A 132 -12.08 -3.68 -17.47
CA ALA A 132 -12.00 -3.16 -16.11
C ALA A 132 -10.62 -2.59 -15.82
N PHE A 133 -10.56 -1.29 -15.54
CA PHE A 133 -9.45 -0.70 -14.79
C PHE A 133 -9.65 -0.97 -13.30
N GLY A 134 -8.57 -0.82 -12.50
CA GLY A 134 -8.65 -0.85 -11.03
C GLY A 134 -9.31 0.40 -10.44
N ASP A 135 -8.74 0.98 -9.37
CA ASP A 135 -9.12 2.30 -8.87
C ASP A 135 -8.59 3.39 -9.80
N ILE A 136 -9.33 4.49 -9.96
CA ILE A 136 -8.93 5.65 -10.79
C ILE A 136 -7.60 6.29 -10.35
N ASN A 137 -7.21 6.09 -9.09
CA ASN A 137 -5.93 6.57 -8.53
C ASN A 137 -4.84 5.49 -8.54
N SER A 138 -5.12 4.30 -9.10
CA SER A 138 -4.14 3.21 -9.14
C SER A 138 -3.10 3.42 -10.23
N THR A 139 -1.83 3.12 -9.93
CA THR A 139 -0.74 3.09 -10.92
C THR A 139 -0.89 1.86 -11.82
N SER A 140 -0.79 0.67 -11.23
CA SER A 140 -0.80 -0.62 -11.91
C SER A 140 -2.17 -1.04 -12.43
N GLY A 141 -3.26 -0.57 -11.81
CA GLY A 141 -4.62 -0.85 -12.23
C GLY A 141 -5.21 0.17 -13.21
N HIS A 142 -4.60 1.36 -13.37
CA HIS A 142 -5.16 2.41 -14.22
C HIS A 142 -4.10 3.17 -15.02
N LEU A 143 -3.21 3.97 -14.39
CA LEU A 143 -2.29 4.87 -15.10
C LEU A 143 -1.45 4.12 -16.14
N MET A 144 -0.74 3.08 -15.73
CA MET A 144 0.16 2.34 -16.61
C MET A 144 -0.59 1.52 -17.66
N PRO A 145 -1.67 0.79 -17.33
CA PRO A 145 -2.55 0.20 -18.33
C PRO A 145 -3.09 1.19 -19.36
N TYR A 146 -3.52 2.37 -18.94
CA TYR A 146 -3.98 3.40 -19.85
C TYR A 146 -2.88 3.84 -20.82
N LEU A 147 -1.65 4.06 -20.31
CA LEU A 147 -0.49 4.39 -21.11
C LEU A 147 -0.15 3.27 -22.14
N GLU A 148 -0.14 2.00 -21.70
CA GLU A 148 0.15 0.86 -22.57
C GLU A 148 -0.88 0.72 -23.71
N LEU A 149 -2.17 0.95 -23.40
CA LEU A 149 -3.23 1.00 -24.41
C LEU A 149 -3.01 2.12 -25.42
N LYS A 150 -2.69 3.34 -24.95
CA LYS A 150 -2.39 4.49 -25.83
C LYS A 150 -1.19 4.19 -26.72
N ARG A 151 -0.11 3.57 -26.19
CA ARG A 151 1.06 3.15 -26.96
C ARG A 151 0.75 2.07 -27.99
N ALA A 152 -0.23 1.22 -27.73
CA ALA A 152 -0.72 0.20 -28.68
C ALA A 152 -1.66 0.78 -29.76
N GLY A 153 -1.92 2.09 -29.75
CA GLY A 153 -2.82 2.76 -30.70
C GLY A 153 -4.28 2.65 -30.32
N ILE A 154 -4.61 2.34 -29.05
CA ILE A 154 -5.98 2.30 -28.53
C ILE A 154 -6.19 3.54 -27.68
N ASN A 155 -7.23 4.28 -27.97
CA ASN A 155 -7.73 5.33 -27.08
C ASN A 155 -8.76 4.73 -26.11
N PRO A 156 -8.43 4.53 -24.82
CA PRO A 156 -9.37 3.88 -23.90
C PRO A 156 -10.73 4.55 -23.84
N ASP A 157 -10.77 5.89 -23.88
CA ASP A 157 -12.03 6.66 -23.78
C ASP A 157 -12.94 6.50 -25.01
N ALA A 158 -12.38 6.20 -26.18
CA ALA A 158 -13.13 6.05 -27.42
C ALA A 158 -13.30 4.61 -27.86
N ASP A 159 -12.29 3.76 -27.59
CA ASP A 159 -12.19 2.42 -28.16
C ASP A 159 -12.60 1.30 -27.17
N LEU A 160 -12.79 1.59 -25.87
CA LEU A 160 -13.20 0.61 -24.87
C LEU A 160 -14.56 0.94 -24.23
N GLN A 161 -15.26 -0.13 -23.82
CA GLN A 161 -16.39 -0.01 -22.89
C GLN A 161 -15.86 -0.29 -21.49
N PHE A 162 -15.17 0.67 -20.88
CA PHE A 162 -14.51 0.43 -19.62
C PHE A 162 -15.32 0.87 -18.40
N ARG A 163 -14.92 0.32 -17.25
CA ARG A 163 -15.34 0.71 -15.90
C ARG A 163 -14.17 0.65 -14.95
N TYR A 164 -14.29 1.33 -13.82
CA TYR A 164 -13.40 1.16 -12.69
C TYR A 164 -13.97 0.09 -11.76
N SER A 165 -13.13 -0.85 -11.33
CA SER A 165 -13.49 -1.90 -10.37
C SER A 165 -13.35 -1.46 -8.92
N GLY A 166 -12.53 -0.42 -8.68
CA GLY A 166 -12.22 0.12 -7.36
C GLY A 166 -11.05 -0.59 -6.66
N GLU A 167 -10.87 -1.90 -6.90
CA GLU A 167 -9.81 -2.69 -6.25
C GLU A 167 -9.35 -3.86 -7.12
N HIS A 168 -8.15 -4.38 -6.86
CA HIS A 168 -7.59 -5.49 -7.65
C HIS A 168 -8.39 -6.80 -7.56
N PRO A 169 -8.87 -7.26 -6.38
CA PRO A 169 -9.72 -8.44 -6.29
C PRO A 169 -10.99 -8.33 -7.14
N ALA A 170 -11.64 -7.16 -7.14
CA ALA A 170 -12.84 -6.94 -7.93
C ALA A 170 -12.56 -7.01 -9.44
N THR A 171 -11.41 -6.50 -9.91
CA THR A 171 -10.99 -6.65 -11.33
C THR A 171 -10.96 -8.12 -11.74
N VAL A 172 -10.31 -8.97 -10.92
CA VAL A 172 -10.23 -10.42 -11.20
C VAL A 172 -11.61 -11.05 -11.25
N LYS A 173 -12.47 -10.75 -10.28
CA LYS A 173 -13.83 -11.32 -10.20
C LYS A 173 -14.71 -10.89 -11.38
N LEU A 174 -14.61 -9.65 -11.83
CA LEU A 174 -15.34 -9.18 -13.01
C LEU A 174 -14.96 -9.96 -14.27
N VAL A 175 -13.67 -10.30 -14.43
CA VAL A 175 -13.20 -11.13 -15.56
C VAL A 175 -13.61 -12.59 -15.39
N GLU A 176 -13.45 -13.18 -14.19
CA GLU A 176 -13.88 -14.57 -13.89
C GLU A 176 -15.35 -14.82 -14.19
N LEU A 177 -16.20 -13.83 -13.88
CA LEU A 177 -17.64 -13.88 -14.07
C LEU A 177 -18.08 -13.49 -15.50
N GLY A 178 -17.15 -13.07 -16.36
CA GLY A 178 -17.47 -12.60 -17.72
C GLY A 178 -18.25 -11.29 -17.77
N VAL A 179 -18.30 -10.52 -16.68
CA VAL A 179 -18.93 -9.18 -16.64
C VAL A 179 -18.16 -8.21 -17.54
N VAL A 180 -16.84 -8.36 -17.56
CA VAL A 180 -15.92 -7.72 -18.52
C VAL A 180 -15.10 -8.79 -19.22
N GLU A 181 -14.61 -8.50 -20.43
CA GLU A 181 -13.85 -9.45 -21.23
C GLU A 181 -12.36 -9.45 -20.85
N ALA A 182 -11.87 -8.32 -20.33
CA ALA A 182 -10.50 -8.18 -19.84
C ALA A 182 -10.42 -7.12 -18.73
N GLY A 183 -9.29 -7.08 -18.05
CA GLY A 183 -8.99 -6.07 -17.05
C GLY A 183 -7.50 -5.98 -16.79
N ALA A 184 -7.08 -4.93 -16.09
CA ALA A 184 -5.67 -4.74 -15.71
C ALA A 184 -5.54 -4.51 -14.20
N LEU A 185 -4.47 -5.07 -13.64
CA LEU A 185 -4.19 -4.99 -12.20
C LEU A 185 -2.71 -5.20 -11.89
N ASP A 186 -2.39 -5.08 -10.63
CA ASP A 186 -1.11 -5.37 -9.99
C ASP A 186 -0.71 -6.86 -10.19
N GLU A 187 0.48 -7.10 -10.74
CA GLU A 187 1.02 -8.44 -11.00
C GLU A 187 1.18 -9.23 -9.70
N THR A 188 1.73 -8.62 -8.64
CA THR A 188 2.00 -9.31 -7.38
C THR A 188 0.70 -9.69 -6.67
N PHE A 189 -0.32 -8.84 -6.83
CA PHE A 189 -1.66 -9.10 -6.33
C PHE A 189 -2.31 -10.27 -7.05
N PHE A 190 -2.29 -10.26 -8.39
CA PHE A 190 -2.81 -11.35 -9.20
C PHE A 190 -2.15 -12.68 -8.86
N ASN A 191 -0.81 -12.71 -8.80
CA ASN A 191 -0.04 -13.90 -8.47
C ASN A 191 -0.36 -14.42 -7.05
N SER A 192 -0.53 -13.51 -6.08
CA SER A 192 -0.97 -13.88 -4.72
C SER A 192 -2.36 -14.50 -4.74
N MET A 193 -3.33 -13.90 -5.44
CA MET A 193 -4.69 -14.44 -5.53
C MET A 193 -4.73 -15.84 -6.17
N ILE A 194 -3.93 -16.07 -7.20
CA ILE A 194 -3.78 -17.41 -7.82
C ILE A 194 -3.18 -18.40 -6.82
N LYS A 195 -2.11 -18.01 -6.12
CA LYS A 195 -1.42 -18.87 -5.13
C LYS A 195 -2.33 -19.25 -3.97
N ASP A 196 -3.12 -18.30 -3.49
CA ASP A 196 -4.00 -18.47 -2.33
C ASP A 196 -5.37 -19.06 -2.71
N GLY A 197 -5.62 -19.40 -3.99
CA GLY A 197 -6.89 -19.94 -4.49
C GLY A 197 -8.04 -18.92 -4.51
N ARG A 198 -7.76 -17.63 -4.32
CA ARG A 198 -8.76 -16.55 -4.41
C ARG A 198 -9.11 -16.18 -5.85
N ALA A 199 -8.29 -16.56 -6.81
CA ALA A 199 -8.54 -16.48 -8.23
C ALA A 199 -8.41 -17.89 -8.87
N ASP A 200 -9.30 -18.20 -9.81
CA ASP A 200 -9.37 -19.49 -10.48
C ASP A 200 -8.54 -19.45 -11.78
N ARG A 201 -7.38 -20.12 -11.74
CA ARG A 201 -6.48 -20.28 -12.91
C ARG A 201 -7.14 -20.92 -14.13
N THR A 202 -8.22 -21.66 -13.95
CA THR A 202 -8.95 -22.29 -15.05
C THR A 202 -9.93 -21.33 -15.74
N LYS A 203 -10.20 -20.18 -15.11
CA LYS A 203 -11.12 -19.15 -15.62
C LYS A 203 -10.43 -17.95 -16.23
N VAL A 204 -9.25 -17.58 -15.71
CA VAL A 204 -8.52 -16.37 -16.13
C VAL A 204 -7.08 -16.67 -16.51
N ARG A 205 -6.56 -15.89 -17.45
CA ARG A 205 -5.16 -15.92 -17.86
C ARG A 205 -4.62 -14.52 -18.09
N VAL A 206 -3.32 -14.35 -17.88
CA VAL A 206 -2.58 -13.17 -18.36
C VAL A 206 -2.36 -13.28 -19.86
N PHE A 207 -2.61 -12.20 -20.60
CA PHE A 207 -2.31 -12.13 -22.03
C PHE A 207 -1.30 -11.04 -22.39
N TYR A 208 -1.05 -10.09 -21.46
CA TYR A 208 -0.05 -9.04 -21.64
C TYR A 208 0.50 -8.60 -20.28
N THR A 209 1.80 -8.33 -20.24
CA THR A 209 2.50 -7.72 -19.10
C THR A 209 3.12 -6.41 -19.55
N SER A 210 2.95 -5.33 -18.80
CA SER A 210 3.47 -4.01 -19.11
C SER A 210 5.00 -3.96 -19.07
N LYS A 211 5.59 -2.89 -19.62
CA LYS A 211 6.96 -2.54 -19.30
C LYS A 211 7.09 -2.27 -17.78
N PRO A 212 8.31 -2.43 -17.21
CA PRO A 212 8.51 -2.17 -15.79
C PRO A 212 8.37 -0.68 -15.46
N PHE A 213 7.91 -0.40 -14.25
CA PHE A 213 7.79 0.94 -13.68
C PHE A 213 7.98 0.88 -12.16
N VAL A 214 8.17 2.04 -11.52
CA VAL A 214 8.18 2.13 -10.05
C VAL A 214 6.74 2.21 -9.54
N ASP A 215 6.37 1.40 -8.52
CA ASP A 215 5.02 1.47 -7.95
C ASP A 215 5.06 1.69 -6.44
N TRP A 216 4.70 0.71 -5.63
CA TRP A 216 4.33 0.88 -4.23
C TRP A 216 5.40 1.54 -3.34
N VAL A 217 4.95 2.39 -2.41
CA VAL A 217 5.76 3.03 -1.38
C VAL A 217 5.03 3.08 -0.04
N TYR A 218 5.75 2.85 1.03
CA TYR A 218 5.30 3.19 2.39
C TYR A 218 5.72 4.63 2.68
N ALA A 219 4.72 5.47 2.90
CA ALA A 219 4.91 6.90 3.13
C ALA A 219 4.28 7.33 4.46
N ALA A 220 4.82 8.41 5.04
CA ALA A 220 4.27 9.05 6.23
C ALA A 220 3.58 10.36 5.88
N ARG A 221 2.51 10.72 6.61
CA ARG A 221 2.03 12.10 6.57
C ARG A 221 3.09 13.07 7.11
N ARG A 222 3.06 14.30 6.64
CA ARG A 222 4.08 15.33 6.99
C ARG A 222 4.24 15.57 8.49
N GLY A 223 3.16 15.45 9.28
CA GLY A 223 3.18 15.72 10.72
C GLY A 223 3.68 14.58 11.60
N VAL A 224 4.06 13.42 11.05
CA VAL A 224 4.71 12.35 11.82
C VAL A 224 6.14 12.78 12.18
N SER A 225 6.57 12.52 13.42
CA SER A 225 7.91 12.86 13.88
C SER A 225 9.00 12.12 13.09
N ASP A 226 10.20 12.72 12.94
CA ASP A 226 11.31 12.05 12.28
C ASP A 226 11.69 10.75 13.00
N ALA A 227 11.65 10.74 14.33
CA ALA A 227 11.91 9.54 15.13
C ALA A 227 10.92 8.39 14.81
N ASP A 228 9.63 8.68 14.66
CA ASP A 228 8.64 7.66 14.28
C ASP A 228 8.82 7.21 12.83
N ARG A 229 9.17 8.13 11.92
CA ARG A 229 9.47 7.77 10.52
C ARG A 229 10.68 6.85 10.42
N GLU A 230 11.76 7.16 11.16
CA GLU A 230 12.98 6.34 11.20
C GLU A 230 12.71 4.96 11.79
N LYS A 231 11.97 4.88 12.92
CA LYS A 231 11.58 3.60 13.52
C LYS A 231 10.74 2.76 12.58
N PHE A 232 9.74 3.35 11.93
CA PHE A 232 8.90 2.65 10.98
C PHE A 232 9.70 2.13 9.78
N ALA A 233 10.54 2.96 9.19
CA ALA A 233 11.41 2.56 8.11
C ALA A 233 12.37 1.44 8.54
N ALA A 234 13.00 1.56 9.72
CA ALA A 234 13.90 0.55 10.27
C ALA A 234 13.17 -0.80 10.50
N ALA A 235 11.93 -0.77 10.97
CA ALA A 235 11.12 -1.97 11.15
C ALA A 235 10.94 -2.74 9.82
N LEU A 236 10.57 -2.06 8.74
CA LEU A 236 10.39 -2.72 7.44
C LEU A 236 11.73 -3.15 6.83
N LEU A 237 12.78 -2.34 6.95
CA LEU A 237 14.14 -2.68 6.50
C LEU A 237 14.75 -3.86 7.25
N ALA A 238 14.29 -4.15 8.46
CA ALA A 238 14.78 -5.27 9.30
C ALA A 238 14.13 -6.62 8.98
N LEU A 239 13.05 -6.65 8.18
CA LEU A 239 12.36 -7.89 7.82
C LEU A 239 13.30 -8.85 7.06
N ARG A 240 13.26 -10.13 7.42
CA ARG A 240 14.11 -11.18 6.84
C ARG A 240 13.31 -12.47 6.64
N GLU A 241 13.56 -13.11 5.49
CA GLU A 241 13.09 -14.47 5.21
C GLU A 241 13.60 -15.45 6.26
N GLY A 242 12.80 -16.45 6.59
CA GLY A 242 13.06 -17.43 7.65
C GLY A 242 12.81 -16.92 9.08
N LYS A 243 12.65 -15.60 9.26
CA LYS A 243 12.37 -14.99 10.58
C LYS A 243 11.01 -14.32 10.65
N ASN A 244 10.57 -13.71 9.56
CA ASN A 244 9.36 -12.88 9.50
C ASN A 244 8.43 -13.31 8.34
N ASP A 245 8.35 -14.61 8.04
CA ASP A 245 7.71 -15.11 6.83
C ASP A 245 6.23 -14.74 6.74
N ASP A 246 5.50 -14.81 7.87
CA ASP A 246 4.09 -14.42 7.92
C ASP A 246 3.89 -12.92 7.60
N VAL A 247 4.76 -12.06 8.13
CA VAL A 247 4.75 -10.63 7.86
C VAL A 247 5.13 -10.35 6.40
N LEU A 248 6.19 -10.99 5.90
CA LEU A 248 6.64 -10.84 4.51
C LEU A 248 5.57 -11.32 3.52
N LYS A 249 4.85 -12.40 3.85
CA LYS A 249 3.72 -12.88 3.03
C LYS A 249 2.62 -11.83 2.93
N LEU A 250 2.22 -11.23 4.05
CA LEU A 250 1.21 -10.16 4.09
C LEU A 250 1.63 -8.93 3.28
N LEU A 251 2.90 -8.59 3.34
CA LEU A 251 3.46 -7.46 2.59
C LEU A 251 3.80 -7.81 1.13
N ARG A 252 3.48 -9.04 0.68
CA ARG A 252 3.85 -9.58 -0.64
C ARG A 252 5.35 -9.42 -0.94
N ALA A 253 6.17 -9.65 0.09
CA ALA A 253 7.61 -9.43 0.08
C ALA A 253 8.41 -10.72 0.41
N SER A 254 7.82 -11.90 0.24
CA SER A 254 8.43 -13.19 0.63
C SER A 254 9.75 -13.50 -0.09
N THR A 255 9.98 -12.89 -1.25
CA THR A 255 11.18 -13.11 -2.07
C THR A 255 11.97 -11.83 -2.32
N THR A 256 11.70 -10.77 -1.58
CA THR A 256 12.33 -9.47 -1.78
C THR A 256 12.71 -8.83 -0.45
N LYS A 257 13.50 -7.78 -0.52
CA LYS A 257 13.88 -6.95 0.62
C LYS A 257 13.22 -5.59 0.51
N PHE A 258 13.12 -4.89 1.63
CA PHE A 258 12.80 -3.48 1.64
C PHE A 258 14.08 -2.65 1.44
N VAL A 259 13.94 -1.51 0.77
CA VAL A 259 14.96 -0.48 0.58
C VAL A 259 14.37 0.88 0.91
N LYS A 260 15.22 1.87 1.20
CA LYS A 260 14.77 3.25 1.36
C LYS A 260 14.20 3.75 0.03
N ALA A 261 13.10 4.49 0.11
CA ALA A 261 12.50 5.17 -1.03
C ALA A 261 12.84 6.66 -1.01
N ASN A 262 12.92 7.27 -2.18
CA ASN A 262 13.04 8.72 -2.35
C ASN A 262 12.06 9.23 -3.41
N ASP A 263 11.75 10.53 -3.39
CA ASP A 263 10.73 11.12 -4.28
C ASP A 263 11.16 11.11 -5.76
N GLU A 264 12.45 11.14 -6.06
CA GLU A 264 12.95 11.20 -7.43
C GLU A 264 12.67 9.90 -8.20
N GLU A 265 12.60 8.76 -7.51
CA GLU A 265 12.25 7.46 -8.12
C GLU A 265 10.87 7.48 -8.78
N TYR A 266 9.98 8.38 -8.34
CA TYR A 266 8.61 8.54 -8.84
C TYR A 266 8.47 9.63 -9.92
N ALA A 267 9.57 10.24 -10.36
CA ALA A 267 9.56 11.32 -11.35
C ALA A 267 8.89 10.91 -12.66
N THR A 268 9.24 9.74 -13.20
CA THR A 268 8.63 9.21 -14.43
C THR A 268 7.11 8.99 -14.30
N VAL A 269 6.65 8.45 -13.17
CA VAL A 269 5.20 8.28 -12.92
C VAL A 269 4.50 9.63 -12.87
N ARG A 270 5.13 10.63 -12.26
CA ARG A 270 4.63 12.01 -12.19
C ARG A 270 4.52 12.65 -13.58
N GLU A 271 5.51 12.46 -14.43
CA GLU A 271 5.52 12.95 -15.82
C GLU A 271 4.42 12.30 -16.64
N ILE A 272 4.30 10.98 -16.61
CA ILE A 272 3.24 10.23 -17.30
C ILE A 272 1.86 10.68 -16.84
N ALA A 273 1.65 10.84 -15.53
CA ALA A 273 0.37 11.28 -15.00
C ALA A 273 -0.01 12.70 -15.46
N ARG A 274 0.98 13.61 -15.59
CA ARG A 274 0.77 14.95 -16.16
C ARG A 274 0.44 14.90 -17.66
N GLU A 275 1.21 14.12 -18.44
CA GLU A 275 0.98 13.94 -19.87
C GLU A 275 -0.44 13.44 -20.15
N LEU A 276 -0.89 12.48 -19.36
CA LEU A 276 -2.24 11.89 -19.47
C LEU A 276 -3.33 12.73 -18.78
N LYS A 277 -3.00 13.89 -18.21
CA LYS A 277 -3.92 14.76 -17.46
C LYS A 277 -4.58 14.05 -16.26
N MET A 278 -3.86 13.15 -15.64
CA MET A 278 -4.30 12.41 -14.46
C MET A 278 -3.67 12.94 -13.16
N PHE A 279 -2.99 14.11 -13.24
CA PHE A 279 -2.28 14.74 -12.11
C PHE A 279 -2.53 16.26 -12.08
#